data_e2e2143bdee9e7ff18a05d6e3dd0c663
#
_entry.id   e2e2143bdee9e7ff18a05d6e3dd0c663
#
_cell.length_a   1.000
_cell.length_b   1.000
_cell.length_c   1.000
_cell.angle_alpha   90.00
_cell.angle_beta   90.00
_cell.angle_gamma   90.00
#
_symmetry.space_group_name_H-M   'P 1'
#
loop_
_entity.id
_entity.type
_entity.pdbx_description
1 polymer ?
#
loop_
_entity_poly.entity_id
_entity_poly.type
_entity_poly.pdbx_seq_one_letter_code
_entity_poly.pdbx_strand_id
1 'polypeptide(L)'
;DGCHVFPGFVSAISVWGIMGPGWTDDDKTEGSSPITPQMDVTYAFDQDCMNFQKAYLYGVTTACVTPQPTNVLCGQAALYKTAGRTPHGMLVREKAAMVASVSDGVKKTFTKRGVAPMTHMGIFSLLKEQLEKARHYDPQKNGHDESCEALLPVLSGKTPLLVNCCTKAEAEAILALLSSYKEIRVVLSGAYGITDATPGVNEGRVSVLMGDHTESFLSHNAATQFDAIIPMMEAGKPIAISCGGDDITSGRESLLWNALHWIRHGLSVERALSCITSVPAEILGVSDRVGSIA
;
A
#
# COMPACT_ATOMS: atom_id res chain seq x y z
N ASP A 1 -32.29 17.49 -6.44
CA ASP A 1 -33.15 16.72 -5.55
C ASP A 1 -33.02 15.24 -5.85
N GLY A 2 -32.88 14.40 -4.82
CA GLY A 2 -32.69 12.96 -4.95
C GLY A 2 -31.24 12.48 -5.17
N CYS A 3 -30.26 13.37 -5.08
CA CYS A 3 -28.85 13.02 -5.14
C CYS A 3 -28.28 12.75 -3.74
N HIS A 4 -27.36 11.78 -3.64
CA HIS A 4 -26.55 11.58 -2.46
C HIS A 4 -25.18 12.22 -2.69
N VAL A 5 -24.64 12.87 -1.66
CA VAL A 5 -23.30 13.49 -1.69
C VAL A 5 -22.39 12.70 -0.78
N PHE A 6 -21.24 12.29 -1.30
CA PHE A 6 -20.24 11.52 -0.59
C PHE A 6 -18.88 12.24 -0.63
N PRO A 7 -17.99 11.99 0.35
CA PRO A 7 -16.60 12.38 0.21
C PRO A 7 -15.99 11.74 -1.04
N GLY A 8 -15.01 12.41 -1.66
CA GLY A 8 -14.27 11.78 -2.74
C GLY A 8 -13.53 10.54 -2.28
N PHE A 9 -13.51 9.50 -3.11
CA PHE A 9 -12.85 8.24 -2.80
C PHE A 9 -11.33 8.42 -2.76
N VAL A 10 -10.68 7.66 -1.89
CA VAL A 10 -9.24 7.66 -1.68
C VAL A 10 -8.69 6.28 -2.04
N SER A 11 -7.94 6.19 -3.14
CA SER A 11 -7.18 4.98 -3.46
C SER A 11 -5.91 4.92 -2.62
N ALA A 12 -5.82 3.95 -1.73
CA ALA A 12 -4.70 3.83 -0.79
C ALA A 12 -3.42 3.23 -1.41
N ILE A 13 -3.51 2.61 -2.57
CA ILE A 13 -2.40 2.06 -3.34
C ILE A 13 -2.74 2.10 -4.83
N SER A 14 -1.83 2.56 -5.66
CA SER A 14 -1.94 2.55 -7.12
C SER A 14 -0.59 2.81 -7.78
N VAL A 15 -0.41 2.37 -9.02
CA VAL A 15 0.72 2.76 -9.90
C VAL A 15 0.30 3.83 -10.93
N TRP A 16 -0.86 4.42 -10.73
CA TRP A 16 -1.38 5.43 -11.66
C TRP A 16 -0.47 6.65 -11.67
N GLY A 17 -0.13 7.13 -12.87
CA GLY A 17 0.78 8.25 -13.05
C GLY A 17 2.25 7.90 -13.14
N ILE A 18 2.62 6.61 -12.91
CA ILE A 18 4.00 6.12 -13.08
C ILE A 18 4.07 4.87 -13.97
N MET A 19 2.94 4.50 -14.60
CA MET A 19 2.85 3.39 -15.53
C MET A 19 2.56 3.90 -16.93
N GLY A 20 3.56 3.94 -17.78
CA GLY A 20 3.43 4.33 -19.18
C GLY A 20 2.89 3.22 -20.09
N PRO A 21 2.59 3.54 -21.36
CA PRO A 21 2.02 2.60 -22.32
C PRO A 21 3.01 1.55 -22.83
N GLY A 22 4.30 1.76 -22.63
CA GLY A 22 5.37 0.90 -23.11
C GLY A 22 6.35 0.48 -22.03
N TRP A 23 7.27 -0.43 -22.38
CA TRP A 23 8.30 -0.91 -21.44
C TRP A 23 9.30 0.17 -21.03
N THR A 24 9.56 1.12 -21.91
CA THR A 24 10.50 2.23 -21.68
C THR A 24 9.89 3.38 -20.89
N ASP A 25 8.55 3.43 -20.86
CA ASP A 25 7.79 4.51 -20.20
C ASP A 25 7.19 4.03 -18.87
N ASP A 26 7.68 2.89 -18.36
CA ASP A 26 7.15 2.22 -17.18
C ASP A 26 8.09 2.42 -16.00
N ASP A 27 7.81 3.43 -15.17
CA ASP A 27 8.60 3.79 -13.99
C ASP A 27 8.11 3.12 -12.68
N LYS A 28 7.15 2.22 -12.77
CA LYS A 28 6.60 1.58 -11.56
C LYS A 28 7.58 0.64 -10.85
N THR A 29 8.61 0.12 -11.58
CA THR A 29 9.51 -0.90 -11.04
C THR A 29 10.98 -0.51 -11.19
N GLU A 30 11.64 -0.19 -10.08
CA GLU A 30 13.10 -0.04 -10.02
C GLU A 30 13.74 -1.37 -9.63
N GLY A 31 14.19 -2.10 -10.64
CA GLY A 31 14.74 -3.45 -10.44
C GLY A 31 16.26 -3.52 -10.28
N SER A 32 16.97 -2.41 -10.10
CA SER A 32 18.44 -2.39 -9.99
C SER A 32 18.96 -3.07 -8.71
N SER A 33 18.19 -2.97 -7.63
CA SER A 33 18.51 -3.56 -6.31
C SER A 33 17.23 -4.01 -5.60
N PRO A 34 17.30 -5.04 -4.73
CA PRO A 34 16.17 -5.41 -3.89
C PRO A 34 15.89 -4.39 -2.76
N ILE A 35 16.81 -3.48 -2.51
CA ILE A 35 16.73 -2.47 -1.45
C ILE A 35 16.89 -1.09 -2.09
N THR A 36 15.78 -0.38 -2.24
CA THR A 36 15.70 0.94 -2.89
C THR A 36 14.80 1.92 -2.11
N PRO A 37 14.94 2.05 -0.77
CA PRO A 37 14.04 2.87 0.04
C PRO A 37 14.14 4.37 -0.25
N GLN A 38 15.23 4.84 -0.84
CA GLN A 38 15.45 6.24 -1.22
C GLN A 38 14.68 6.66 -2.49
N MET A 39 14.22 5.70 -3.31
CA MET A 39 13.46 6.02 -4.53
C MET A 39 12.16 6.72 -4.17
N ASP A 40 11.83 7.77 -4.91
CA ASP A 40 10.68 8.64 -4.64
C ASP A 40 9.82 8.77 -5.89
N VAL A 41 8.57 8.36 -5.82
CA VAL A 41 7.63 8.40 -6.95
C VAL A 41 7.35 9.82 -7.46
N THR A 42 7.66 10.85 -6.69
CA THR A 42 7.45 12.24 -7.13
C THR A 42 8.29 12.61 -8.34
N TYR A 43 9.42 11.94 -8.54
CA TYR A 43 10.28 12.14 -9.72
C TYR A 43 9.80 11.42 -10.98
N ALA A 44 8.91 10.43 -10.82
CA ALA A 44 8.36 9.64 -11.93
C ALA A 44 6.89 10.01 -12.25
N PHE A 45 6.25 10.81 -11.40
CA PHE A 45 4.82 11.08 -11.53
C PHE A 45 4.50 11.97 -12.73
N ASP A 46 3.69 11.43 -13.63
CA ASP A 46 3.10 12.12 -14.78
C ASP A 46 1.57 12.22 -14.61
N GLN A 47 1.08 13.45 -14.44
CA GLN A 47 -0.35 13.75 -14.34
C GLN A 47 -1.12 13.45 -15.62
N ASP A 48 -0.44 13.46 -16.76
CA ASP A 48 -1.03 13.24 -18.08
C ASP A 48 -1.03 11.76 -18.49
N CYS A 49 -0.47 10.90 -17.64
CA CYS A 49 -0.52 9.45 -17.78
C CYS A 49 -1.97 8.97 -17.92
N MET A 50 -2.23 8.16 -18.94
CA MET A 50 -3.56 7.66 -19.30
C MET A 50 -4.28 6.98 -18.13
N ASN A 51 -3.54 6.26 -17.29
CA ASN A 51 -4.08 5.54 -16.14
C ASN A 51 -4.47 6.47 -14.98
N PHE A 52 -3.87 7.65 -14.89
CA PHE A 52 -4.18 8.64 -13.89
C PHE A 52 -5.29 9.59 -14.31
N GLN A 53 -5.31 9.95 -15.60
CA GLN A 53 -6.28 10.87 -16.15
C GLN A 53 -7.72 10.41 -15.90
N LYS A 54 -8.58 11.37 -15.54
CA LYS A 54 -10.02 11.16 -15.37
C LYS A 54 -10.42 10.16 -14.27
N ALA A 55 -9.51 9.82 -13.34
CA ALA A 55 -9.83 8.98 -12.19
C ALA A 55 -10.99 9.54 -11.36
N TYR A 56 -11.13 10.88 -11.31
CA TYR A 56 -12.26 11.56 -10.66
C TYR A 56 -13.63 11.21 -11.25
N LEU A 57 -13.72 10.77 -12.52
CA LEU A 57 -14.98 10.32 -13.12
C LEU A 57 -15.52 9.03 -12.48
N TYR A 58 -14.64 8.28 -11.83
CA TYR A 58 -15.00 7.08 -11.05
C TYR A 58 -15.09 7.35 -9.55
N GLY A 59 -15.18 8.64 -9.19
CA GLY A 59 -15.28 9.08 -7.79
C GLY A 59 -13.96 9.13 -7.04
N VAL A 60 -12.84 8.68 -7.62
CA VAL A 60 -11.53 8.71 -6.98
C VAL A 60 -10.95 10.11 -7.09
N THR A 61 -10.93 10.86 -6.00
CA THR A 61 -10.43 12.25 -5.97
C THR A 61 -9.03 12.38 -5.39
N THR A 62 -8.53 11.31 -4.76
CA THR A 62 -7.18 11.24 -4.20
C THR A 62 -6.61 9.85 -4.42
N ALA A 63 -5.37 9.76 -4.90
CA ALA A 63 -4.68 8.50 -5.13
C ALA A 63 -3.30 8.51 -4.46
N CYS A 64 -2.99 7.45 -3.73
CA CYS A 64 -1.64 7.15 -3.28
C CYS A 64 -0.90 6.46 -4.42
N VAL A 65 0.04 7.15 -5.01
CA VAL A 65 0.92 6.61 -6.05
C VAL A 65 2.08 5.91 -5.37
N THR A 66 2.24 4.63 -5.66
CA THR A 66 3.23 3.76 -5.02
C THR A 66 4.11 3.09 -6.06
N PRO A 67 5.39 2.86 -5.79
CA PRO A 67 6.15 1.90 -6.61
C PRO A 67 5.49 0.53 -6.53
N GLN A 68 5.66 -0.28 -7.58
CA GLN A 68 5.17 -1.65 -7.60
C GLN A 68 5.91 -2.50 -6.57
N PRO A 69 5.23 -3.39 -5.82
CA PRO A 69 5.84 -4.15 -4.73
C PRO A 69 6.67 -5.34 -5.23
N THR A 70 7.71 -5.06 -6.03
CA THR A 70 8.60 -6.05 -6.64
C THR A 70 9.99 -6.13 -6.01
N ASN A 71 10.29 -5.21 -5.08
CA ASN A 71 11.52 -5.17 -4.29
C ASN A 71 11.21 -5.44 -2.81
N VAL A 72 12.21 -5.78 -2.02
CA VAL A 72 12.07 -5.93 -0.56
C VAL A 72 11.73 -4.57 0.08
N LEU A 73 12.44 -3.52 -0.33
CA LEU A 73 12.09 -2.11 -0.09
C LEU A 73 12.02 -1.42 -1.44
N CYS A 74 10.82 -0.92 -1.80
CA CYS A 74 10.54 -0.46 -3.15
C CYS A 74 10.75 1.05 -3.32
N GLY A 75 10.57 1.82 -2.24
CA GLY A 75 10.66 3.28 -2.27
C GLY A 75 9.47 3.97 -1.60
N GLN A 76 9.43 5.27 -1.77
CA GLN A 76 8.51 6.19 -1.08
C GLN A 76 7.33 6.51 -1.98
N ALA A 77 6.12 6.36 -1.43
CA ALA A 77 4.86 6.72 -2.08
C ALA A 77 4.50 8.19 -1.85
N ALA A 78 3.66 8.75 -2.71
CA ALA A 78 3.13 10.10 -2.57
C ALA A 78 1.62 10.13 -2.85
N LEU A 79 0.89 11.06 -2.20
CA LEU A 79 -0.53 11.26 -2.43
C LEU A 79 -0.77 12.45 -3.35
N TYR A 80 -1.63 12.24 -4.34
CA TYR A 80 -2.03 13.27 -5.29
C TYR A 80 -3.55 13.40 -5.37
N LYS A 81 -4.03 14.62 -5.57
CA LYS A 81 -5.38 14.85 -6.11
C LYS A 81 -5.43 14.37 -7.55
N THR A 82 -6.57 13.79 -7.96
CA THR A 82 -6.73 13.25 -9.32
C THR A 82 -7.17 14.31 -10.34
N ALA A 83 -7.25 15.57 -9.92
CA ALA A 83 -7.50 16.72 -10.77
C ALA A 83 -6.65 17.91 -10.32
N GLY A 84 -6.06 18.60 -11.27
CA GLY A 84 -5.21 19.78 -11.07
C GLY A 84 -4.52 20.19 -12.35
N ARG A 85 -3.65 21.20 -12.28
CA ARG A 85 -2.94 21.74 -13.43
C ARG A 85 -1.46 21.38 -13.48
N THR A 86 -0.89 21.07 -12.34
CA THR A 86 0.54 20.73 -12.22
C THR A 86 0.72 19.64 -11.18
N PRO A 87 1.72 18.75 -11.31
CA PRO A 87 2.02 17.71 -10.32
C PRO A 87 2.18 18.28 -8.91
N HIS A 88 2.90 19.39 -8.77
CA HIS A 88 3.10 20.05 -7.47
C HIS A 88 1.78 20.58 -6.87
N GLY A 89 0.90 21.16 -7.70
CA GLY A 89 -0.41 21.65 -7.26
C GLY A 89 -1.41 20.54 -6.90
N MET A 90 -1.16 19.32 -7.38
CA MET A 90 -1.96 18.13 -7.08
C MET A 90 -1.43 17.36 -5.88
N LEU A 91 -0.21 17.62 -5.45
CA LEU A 91 0.45 16.90 -4.36
C LEU A 91 -0.24 17.21 -3.02
N VAL A 92 -0.73 16.18 -2.36
CA VAL A 92 -1.34 16.26 -1.03
C VAL A 92 -0.29 15.98 0.04
N ARG A 93 0.52 14.93 -0.16
CA ARG A 93 1.54 14.52 0.79
C ARG A 93 2.68 13.79 0.07
N GLU A 94 3.89 14.29 0.27
CA GLU A 94 5.12 13.57 -0.06
C GLU A 94 5.39 12.47 0.97
N LYS A 95 6.14 11.44 0.56
CA LYS A 95 6.59 10.37 1.47
C LYS A 95 5.46 9.80 2.33
N ALA A 96 4.30 9.60 1.67
CA ALA A 96 3.06 9.19 2.34
C ALA A 96 3.14 7.79 2.94
N ALA A 97 3.93 6.90 2.34
CA ALA A 97 4.26 5.58 2.86
C ALA A 97 5.64 5.14 2.32
N MET A 98 6.32 4.26 3.06
CA MET A 98 7.43 3.45 2.55
C MET A 98 6.86 2.13 2.08
N VAL A 99 7.11 1.76 0.82
CA VAL A 99 6.60 0.52 0.23
C VAL A 99 7.62 -0.59 0.37
N ALA A 100 7.18 -1.73 0.85
CA ALA A 100 7.94 -2.96 0.97
C ALA A 100 7.15 -4.14 0.44
N SER A 101 7.82 -5.24 0.12
CA SER A 101 7.15 -6.47 -0.25
C SER A 101 7.89 -7.69 0.31
N VAL A 102 7.10 -8.63 0.83
CA VAL A 102 7.58 -9.94 1.25
C VAL A 102 6.97 -11.07 0.40
N SER A 103 6.25 -10.71 -0.65
CA SER A 103 5.51 -11.63 -1.52
C SER A 103 6.41 -12.34 -2.55
N ASP A 104 5.81 -13.32 -3.24
CA ASP A 104 6.42 -14.02 -4.36
C ASP A 104 6.82 -13.10 -5.53
N GLY A 105 6.25 -11.90 -5.63
CA GLY A 105 6.62 -10.89 -6.63
C GLY A 105 8.10 -10.53 -6.57
N VAL A 106 8.65 -10.39 -5.36
CA VAL A 106 10.09 -10.14 -5.14
C VAL A 106 10.93 -11.30 -5.67
N LYS A 107 10.56 -12.54 -5.32
CA LYS A 107 11.29 -13.73 -5.81
C LYS A 107 11.28 -13.82 -7.34
N LYS A 108 10.12 -13.59 -7.95
CA LYS A 108 9.97 -13.59 -9.42
C LYS A 108 10.90 -12.58 -10.10
N THR A 109 11.04 -11.40 -9.51
CA THR A 109 11.89 -10.33 -10.04
C THR A 109 13.37 -10.71 -10.01
N PHE A 110 13.87 -11.18 -8.86
CA PHE A 110 15.30 -11.39 -8.66
C PHE A 110 15.79 -12.79 -9.08
N THR A 111 14.97 -13.84 -8.93
CA THR A 111 15.33 -15.18 -9.41
C THR A 111 15.58 -15.21 -10.92
N LYS A 112 14.77 -14.50 -11.72
CA LYS A 112 14.98 -14.40 -13.18
C LYS A 112 16.32 -13.79 -13.56
N ARG A 113 16.91 -13.00 -12.67
CA ARG A 113 18.21 -12.35 -12.85
C ARG A 113 19.37 -13.16 -12.25
N GLY A 114 19.09 -14.24 -11.55
CA GLY A 114 20.10 -15.03 -10.86
C GLY A 114 20.72 -14.34 -9.64
N VAL A 115 20.02 -13.36 -9.03
CA VAL A 115 20.52 -12.59 -7.88
C VAL A 115 19.57 -12.75 -6.66
N ALA A 116 20.10 -12.49 -5.48
CA ALA A 116 19.31 -12.52 -4.24
C ALA A 116 18.30 -11.33 -4.19
N PRO A 117 17.16 -11.51 -3.49
CA PRO A 117 16.71 -12.70 -2.79
C PRO A 117 15.96 -13.69 -3.70
N MET A 118 16.18 -14.99 -3.48
CA MET A 118 15.50 -16.06 -4.22
C MET A 118 14.45 -16.79 -3.38
N THR A 119 14.38 -16.50 -2.09
CA THR A 119 13.50 -17.17 -1.12
C THR A 119 12.92 -16.17 -0.14
N HIS A 120 11.81 -16.52 0.53
CA HIS A 120 11.31 -15.73 1.65
C HIS A 120 12.34 -15.56 2.76
N MET A 121 13.15 -16.57 3.05
CA MET A 121 14.25 -16.45 4.02
C MET A 121 15.22 -15.32 3.65
N GLY A 122 15.59 -15.22 2.37
CA GLY A 122 16.43 -14.13 1.87
C GLY A 122 15.75 -12.76 1.94
N ILE A 123 14.46 -12.68 1.60
CA ILE A 123 13.66 -11.46 1.69
C ILE A 123 13.65 -10.93 3.13
N PHE A 124 13.27 -11.78 4.09
CA PHE A 124 13.21 -11.40 5.51
C PHE A 124 14.58 -11.06 6.10
N SER A 125 15.64 -11.78 5.67
CA SER A 125 17.02 -11.47 6.08
C SER A 125 17.45 -10.08 5.63
N LEU A 126 17.23 -9.73 4.36
CA LEU A 126 17.56 -8.41 3.80
C LEU A 126 16.75 -7.29 4.45
N LEU A 127 15.45 -7.50 4.65
CA LEU A 127 14.59 -6.51 5.31
C LEU A 127 15.07 -6.24 6.74
N LYS A 128 15.33 -7.30 7.50
CA LYS A 128 15.85 -7.18 8.87
C LYS A 128 17.19 -6.47 8.90
N GLU A 129 18.12 -6.85 8.03
CA GLU A 129 19.44 -6.23 7.93
C GLU A 129 19.33 -4.72 7.68
N GLN A 130 18.48 -4.32 6.72
CA GLN A 130 18.32 -2.92 6.38
C GLN A 130 17.63 -2.11 7.49
N LEU A 131 16.62 -2.69 8.16
CA LEU A 131 15.99 -2.04 9.33
C LEU A 131 16.97 -1.88 10.49
N GLU A 132 17.78 -2.89 10.80
CA GLU A 132 18.81 -2.80 11.84
C GLU A 132 19.91 -1.81 11.46
N LYS A 133 20.35 -1.77 10.20
CA LYS A 133 21.29 -0.79 9.69
C LYS A 133 20.77 0.64 9.91
N ALA A 134 19.52 0.92 9.53
CA ALA A 134 18.91 2.22 9.70
C ALA A 134 18.67 2.58 11.18
N ARG A 135 18.35 1.60 12.02
CA ARG A 135 18.16 1.78 13.48
C ARG A 135 19.42 2.24 14.20
N HIS A 136 20.59 1.77 13.72
CA HIS A 136 21.90 2.11 14.31
C HIS A 136 22.63 3.20 13.49
N TYR A 137 21.96 3.79 12.51
CA TYR A 137 22.55 4.80 11.65
C TYR A 137 22.77 6.11 12.39
N ASP A 138 24.01 6.61 12.30
CA ASP A 138 24.43 7.89 12.79
C ASP A 138 25.24 8.60 11.69
N PRO A 139 24.69 9.64 11.04
CA PRO A 139 25.36 10.30 9.91
C PRO A 139 26.72 10.90 10.29
N GLN A 140 26.95 11.23 11.57
CA GLN A 140 28.25 11.75 12.02
C GLN A 140 29.35 10.67 12.06
N LYS A 141 28.94 9.41 12.27
CA LYS A 141 29.88 8.28 12.33
C LYS A 141 29.97 7.49 11.03
N ASN A 142 28.82 7.31 10.37
CA ASN A 142 28.69 6.43 9.20
C ASN A 142 28.78 7.18 7.87
N GLY A 143 28.80 8.53 7.87
CA GLY A 143 28.62 9.34 6.68
C GLY A 143 27.17 9.36 6.19
N HIS A 144 26.91 10.05 5.08
CA HIS A 144 25.59 10.16 4.49
C HIS A 144 25.19 8.85 3.79
N ASP A 145 24.02 8.28 4.15
CA ASP A 145 23.43 7.08 3.55
C ASP A 145 21.94 7.33 3.30
N GLU A 146 21.59 7.64 2.05
CA GLU A 146 20.21 7.96 1.64
C GLU A 146 19.22 6.83 1.95
N SER A 147 19.66 5.58 1.87
CA SER A 147 18.81 4.42 2.16
C SER A 147 18.46 4.35 3.64
N CYS A 148 19.40 4.66 4.53
CA CYS A 148 19.15 4.75 5.96
C CYS A 148 18.27 5.96 6.29
N GLU A 149 18.57 7.12 5.73
CA GLU A 149 17.81 8.36 5.99
C GLU A 149 16.34 8.23 5.57
N ALA A 150 16.06 7.55 4.44
CA ALA A 150 14.71 7.28 4.00
C ALA A 150 13.89 6.42 4.98
N LEU A 151 14.56 5.60 5.80
CA LEU A 151 13.93 4.73 6.79
C LEU A 151 13.75 5.37 8.18
N LEU A 152 14.44 6.46 8.50
CA LEU A 152 14.29 7.11 9.81
C LEU A 152 12.85 7.55 10.13
N PRO A 153 12.09 8.16 9.18
CA PRO A 153 10.69 8.48 9.42
C PRO A 153 9.80 7.23 9.62
N VAL A 154 10.17 6.10 9.03
CA VAL A 154 9.46 4.82 9.21
C VAL A 154 9.72 4.29 10.61
N LEU A 155 10.97 4.23 11.04
CA LEU A 155 11.37 3.76 12.37
C LEU A 155 10.75 4.58 13.50
N SER A 156 10.49 5.88 13.27
CA SER A 156 9.85 6.77 14.23
C SER A 156 8.31 6.81 14.14
N GLY A 157 7.70 6.02 13.27
CA GLY A 157 6.24 5.97 13.08
C GLY A 157 5.62 7.16 12.35
N LYS A 158 6.43 8.11 11.86
CA LYS A 158 5.95 9.28 11.10
C LYS A 158 5.41 8.88 9.72
N THR A 159 6.12 7.96 9.05
CA THR A 159 5.73 7.40 7.76
C THR A 159 5.37 5.93 7.95
N PRO A 160 4.18 5.47 7.52
CA PRO A 160 3.81 4.06 7.63
C PRO A 160 4.66 3.20 6.70
N LEU A 161 4.94 1.97 7.13
CA LEU A 161 5.50 0.91 6.30
C LEU A 161 4.36 0.12 5.66
N LEU A 162 4.15 0.31 4.37
CA LEU A 162 3.18 -0.43 3.57
C LEU A 162 3.86 -1.69 3.05
N VAL A 163 3.42 -2.85 3.54
CA VAL A 163 4.01 -4.15 3.20
C VAL A 163 3.05 -4.97 2.38
N ASN A 164 3.42 -5.26 1.14
CA ASN A 164 2.71 -6.23 0.32
C ASN A 164 3.02 -7.64 0.79
N CYS A 165 1.97 -8.38 1.13
CA CYS A 165 2.02 -9.78 1.55
C CYS A 165 0.76 -10.48 1.03
N CYS A 166 0.94 -11.61 0.33
CA CYS A 166 -0.17 -12.29 -0.36
C CYS A 166 -0.81 -13.39 0.47
N THR A 167 -0.13 -13.85 1.50
CA THR A 167 -0.58 -15.00 2.31
C THR A 167 -0.61 -14.66 3.79
N LYS A 168 -1.42 -15.44 4.54
CA LYS A 168 -1.45 -15.37 6.00
C LYS A 168 -0.06 -15.60 6.60
N ALA A 169 0.69 -16.57 6.08
CA ALA A 169 2.03 -16.90 6.58
C ALA A 169 3.01 -15.72 6.42
N GLU A 170 2.94 -15.02 5.29
CA GLU A 170 3.75 -13.81 5.06
C GLU A 170 3.33 -12.68 6.02
N ALA A 171 2.02 -12.49 6.23
CA ALA A 171 1.50 -11.49 7.17
C ALA A 171 1.93 -11.79 8.61
N GLU A 172 1.82 -13.04 9.06
CA GLU A 172 2.29 -13.46 10.39
C GLU A 172 3.80 -13.29 10.55
N ALA A 173 4.59 -13.66 9.55
CA ALA A 173 6.04 -13.55 9.58
C ALA A 173 6.50 -12.08 9.64
N ILE A 174 5.88 -11.17 8.85
CA ILE A 174 6.25 -9.75 8.90
C ILE A 174 5.83 -9.09 10.21
N LEU A 175 4.65 -9.40 10.75
CA LEU A 175 4.22 -8.90 12.04
C LEU A 175 5.14 -9.40 13.18
N ALA A 176 5.56 -10.66 13.11
CA ALA A 176 6.53 -11.23 14.07
C ALA A 176 7.89 -10.50 13.97
N LEU A 177 8.43 -10.26 12.76
CA LEU A 177 9.67 -9.51 12.57
C LEU A 177 9.54 -8.09 13.15
N LEU A 178 8.45 -7.40 12.85
CA LEU A 178 8.22 -6.01 13.26
C LEU A 178 7.80 -5.89 14.73
N SER A 179 7.62 -6.99 15.46
CA SER A 179 7.26 -6.97 16.89
C SER A 179 8.29 -6.26 17.77
N SER A 180 9.56 -6.23 17.35
CA SER A 180 10.66 -5.52 18.03
C SER A 180 10.77 -4.02 17.65
N TYR A 181 9.95 -3.55 16.69
CA TYR A 181 9.94 -2.17 16.21
C TYR A 181 8.58 -1.54 16.52
N LYS A 182 8.34 -1.23 17.79
CA LYS A 182 7.01 -0.82 18.31
C LYS A 182 6.46 0.46 17.72
N GLU A 183 7.32 1.38 17.30
CA GLU A 183 6.94 2.67 16.73
C GLU A 183 6.49 2.55 15.25
N ILE A 184 6.92 1.52 14.52
CA ILE A 184 6.58 1.38 13.12
C ILE A 184 5.07 1.18 12.96
N ARG A 185 4.43 2.07 12.23
CA ARG A 185 3.05 1.89 11.76
C ARG A 185 3.07 0.96 10.57
N VAL A 186 2.35 -0.16 10.65
CA VAL A 186 2.34 -1.21 9.63
C VAL A 186 1.03 -1.16 8.86
N VAL A 187 1.13 -1.16 7.54
CA VAL A 187 -0.03 -1.29 6.65
C VAL A 187 0.18 -2.56 5.82
N LEU A 188 -0.57 -3.61 6.11
CA LEU A 188 -0.53 -4.84 5.33
C LEU A 188 -1.37 -4.67 4.07
N SER A 189 -0.82 -4.96 2.89
CA SER A 189 -1.55 -4.95 1.63
C SER A 189 -1.69 -6.38 1.11
N GLY A 190 -2.92 -6.79 0.80
CA GLY A 190 -3.26 -8.15 0.43
C GLY A 190 -3.61 -9.00 1.65
N ALA A 191 -2.62 -9.58 2.32
CA ALA A 191 -2.75 -10.34 3.58
C ALA A 191 -3.89 -11.37 3.58
N TYR A 192 -4.09 -12.10 2.48
CA TYR A 192 -5.17 -13.06 2.34
C TYR A 192 -5.08 -14.18 3.39
N GLY A 193 -6.23 -14.50 3.98
CA GLY A 193 -6.34 -15.54 5.00
C GLY A 193 -6.09 -15.07 6.44
N ILE A 194 -5.84 -13.78 6.68
CA ILE A 194 -5.80 -13.25 8.05
C ILE A 194 -7.20 -13.28 8.68
N THR A 195 -7.20 -13.34 10.00
CA THR A 195 -8.41 -13.31 10.83
C THR A 195 -8.14 -12.46 12.07
N ASP A 196 -9.16 -12.19 12.86
CA ASP A 196 -9.01 -11.50 14.15
C ASP A 196 -8.04 -12.25 15.12
N ALA A 197 -7.89 -13.55 14.95
CA ALA A 197 -6.96 -14.39 15.73
C ALA A 197 -5.51 -14.34 15.21
N THR A 198 -5.23 -13.67 14.08
CA THR A 198 -3.87 -13.56 13.53
C THR A 198 -2.98 -12.76 14.49
N PRO A 199 -1.85 -13.32 14.97
CA PRO A 199 -0.99 -12.63 15.93
C PRO A 199 -0.54 -11.25 15.42
N GLY A 200 -0.69 -10.24 16.26
CA GLY A 200 -0.26 -8.86 15.97
C GLY A 200 -1.23 -8.03 15.11
N VAL A 201 -2.22 -8.64 14.44
CA VAL A 201 -3.16 -7.91 13.55
C VAL A 201 -4.02 -6.89 14.32
N ASN A 202 -4.25 -7.12 15.61
CA ASN A 202 -5.04 -6.26 16.47
C ASN A 202 -4.23 -5.17 17.20
N GLU A 203 -2.92 -5.08 16.96
CA GLU A 203 -2.12 -3.98 17.50
C GLU A 203 -2.59 -2.65 16.86
N GLY A 204 -2.80 -1.61 17.66
CA GLY A 204 -3.31 -0.30 17.19
C GLY A 204 -2.45 0.41 16.14
N ARG A 205 -1.23 -0.09 15.91
CA ARG A 205 -0.32 0.40 14.86
C ARG A 205 -0.46 -0.35 13.52
N VAL A 206 -1.32 -1.39 13.46
CA VAL A 206 -1.50 -2.25 12.27
C VAL A 206 -2.81 -1.89 11.58
N SER A 207 -2.71 -1.64 10.29
CA SER A 207 -3.83 -1.40 9.38
C SER A 207 -3.75 -2.37 8.21
N VAL A 208 -4.85 -2.57 7.49
CA VAL A 208 -4.91 -3.52 6.38
C VAL A 208 -5.55 -2.87 5.15
N LEU A 209 -4.99 -3.13 3.99
CA LEU A 209 -5.59 -2.82 2.69
C LEU A 209 -6.02 -4.13 2.03
N MET A 210 -7.33 -4.31 1.89
CA MET A 210 -7.91 -5.48 1.22
C MET A 210 -8.11 -5.14 -0.26
N GLY A 211 -7.45 -5.91 -1.12
CA GLY A 211 -7.53 -5.74 -2.57
C GLY A 211 -8.68 -6.50 -3.22
N ASP A 212 -8.56 -6.72 -4.52
CA ASP A 212 -9.48 -7.54 -5.27
C ASP A 212 -9.26 -9.03 -4.94
N HIS A 213 -10.31 -9.66 -4.43
CA HIS A 213 -10.30 -11.08 -4.09
C HIS A 213 -10.72 -11.97 -5.27
N THR A 214 -11.15 -11.37 -6.39
CA THR A 214 -11.64 -12.13 -7.55
C THR A 214 -10.52 -12.75 -8.36
N GLU A 215 -9.31 -12.19 -8.33
CA GLU A 215 -8.16 -12.69 -9.08
C GLU A 215 -7.23 -13.59 -8.25
N SER A 216 -7.52 -13.78 -6.98
CA SER A 216 -6.68 -14.63 -6.13
C SER A 216 -6.76 -16.08 -6.60
N PHE A 217 -5.66 -16.63 -7.08
CA PHE A 217 -5.48 -18.09 -7.26
C PHE A 217 -5.68 -18.88 -5.94
N LEU A 218 -5.82 -18.17 -4.84
CA LEU A 218 -6.19 -18.67 -3.50
C LEU A 218 -7.71 -18.75 -3.32
N SER A 219 -8.46 -18.76 -4.42
CA SER A 219 -9.91 -18.64 -4.49
C SER A 219 -10.72 -19.67 -3.68
N HIS A 220 -10.13 -20.79 -3.27
CA HIS A 220 -10.84 -21.67 -2.36
C HIS A 220 -11.08 -21.08 -0.96
N ASN A 221 -10.43 -19.98 -0.63
CA ASN A 221 -10.60 -19.29 0.64
C ASN A 221 -11.29 -17.92 0.51
N ALA A 222 -11.72 -17.52 -0.68
CA ALA A 222 -12.30 -16.19 -0.89
C ALA A 222 -13.57 -15.98 -0.04
N ALA A 223 -14.47 -16.95 0.01
CA ALA A 223 -15.68 -16.86 0.84
C ALA A 223 -15.35 -16.77 2.33
N THR A 224 -14.41 -17.57 2.81
CA THR A 224 -13.97 -17.54 4.22
C THR A 224 -13.26 -16.23 4.57
N GLN A 225 -12.66 -15.56 3.59
CA GLN A 225 -12.03 -14.26 3.78
C GLN A 225 -13.06 -13.17 4.13
N PHE A 226 -14.18 -13.11 3.41
CA PHE A 226 -15.25 -12.15 3.72
C PHE A 226 -15.82 -12.39 5.11
N ASP A 227 -16.12 -13.64 5.46
CA ASP A 227 -16.66 -14.01 6.76
C ASP A 227 -15.72 -13.64 7.92
N ALA A 228 -14.42 -13.68 7.70
CA ALA A 228 -13.42 -13.33 8.70
C ALA A 228 -13.21 -11.82 8.82
N ILE A 229 -13.19 -11.09 7.71
CA ILE A 229 -12.78 -9.67 7.66
C ILE A 229 -13.98 -8.73 7.89
N ILE A 230 -15.18 -9.04 7.41
CA ILE A 230 -16.35 -8.18 7.57
C ILE A 230 -16.63 -7.86 9.05
N PRO A 231 -16.62 -8.82 9.99
CA PRO A 231 -16.78 -8.50 11.40
C PRO A 231 -15.71 -7.54 11.94
N MET A 232 -14.47 -7.68 11.46
CA MET A 232 -13.39 -6.76 11.85
C MET A 232 -13.62 -5.35 11.30
N MET A 233 -14.07 -5.24 10.05
CA MET A 233 -14.43 -3.96 9.44
C MET A 233 -15.59 -3.30 10.19
N GLU A 234 -16.67 -4.03 10.46
CA GLU A 234 -17.84 -3.53 11.19
C GLU A 234 -17.49 -3.12 12.63
N ALA A 235 -16.54 -3.80 13.26
CA ALA A 235 -16.00 -3.43 14.58
C ALA A 235 -15.11 -2.17 14.55
N GLY A 236 -14.94 -1.52 13.39
CA GLY A 236 -14.15 -0.29 13.27
C GLY A 236 -12.64 -0.49 13.14
N LYS A 237 -12.17 -1.71 12.89
CA LYS A 237 -10.73 -1.91 12.62
C LYS A 237 -10.28 -1.09 11.41
N PRO A 238 -9.03 -0.60 11.39
CA PRO A 238 -8.50 0.22 10.29
C PRO A 238 -8.20 -0.65 9.05
N ILE A 239 -9.26 -1.13 8.42
CA ILE A 239 -9.22 -1.94 7.20
C ILE A 239 -9.86 -1.13 6.07
N ALA A 240 -9.06 -0.78 5.06
CA ALA A 240 -9.54 -0.10 3.87
C ALA A 240 -9.66 -1.06 2.69
N ILE A 241 -10.52 -0.71 1.74
CA ILE A 241 -10.65 -1.38 0.46
C ILE A 241 -9.74 -0.67 -0.54
N SER A 242 -8.95 -1.44 -1.30
CA SER A 242 -8.01 -0.93 -2.30
C SER A 242 -8.37 -1.38 -3.72
N CYS A 243 -7.70 -0.78 -4.71
CA CYS A 243 -7.97 -1.04 -6.13
C CYS A 243 -7.49 -2.40 -6.61
N GLY A 244 -6.53 -3.02 -5.99
CA GLY A 244 -5.95 -4.25 -6.50
C GLY A 244 -5.30 -5.10 -5.44
N GLY A 245 -4.98 -6.34 -5.84
CA GLY A 245 -4.15 -7.27 -5.11
C GLY A 245 -2.69 -7.16 -5.55
N ASP A 246 -2.13 -8.27 -6.04
CA ASP A 246 -0.76 -8.32 -6.57
C ASP A 246 -0.59 -7.52 -7.87
N ASP A 247 -1.64 -7.40 -8.65
CA ASP A 247 -1.68 -6.58 -9.86
C ASP A 247 -2.36 -5.24 -9.56
N ILE A 248 -1.54 -4.27 -9.15
CA ILE A 248 -1.98 -2.88 -8.93
C ILE A 248 -2.17 -2.11 -10.23
N THR A 249 -2.13 -2.78 -11.37
CA THR A 249 -2.46 -2.22 -12.68
C THR A 249 -3.95 -2.11 -12.93
N SER A 250 -4.79 -2.58 -11.98
CA SER A 250 -6.24 -2.48 -12.08
C SER A 250 -6.72 -1.05 -12.33
N GLY A 251 -7.77 -0.94 -13.09
CA GLY A 251 -8.30 0.32 -13.56
C GLY A 251 -8.85 1.21 -12.44
N ARG A 252 -9.01 2.46 -12.74
CA ARG A 252 -9.54 3.51 -11.85
C ARG A 252 -10.94 3.21 -11.33
N GLU A 253 -11.72 2.44 -12.07
CA GLU A 253 -13.07 1.95 -11.76
C GLU A 253 -13.10 0.87 -10.68
N SER A 254 -11.99 0.17 -10.47
CA SER A 254 -11.91 -1.03 -9.61
C SER A 254 -12.23 -0.73 -8.15
N LEU A 255 -11.93 0.46 -7.64
CA LEU A 255 -12.18 0.78 -6.24
C LEU A 255 -13.66 0.67 -5.87
N LEU A 256 -14.53 1.24 -6.69
CA LEU A 256 -15.97 1.17 -6.46
C LEU A 256 -16.50 -0.27 -6.66
N TRP A 257 -15.99 -0.99 -7.67
CA TRP A 257 -16.35 -2.39 -7.89
C TRP A 257 -15.96 -3.26 -6.69
N ASN A 258 -14.79 -3.06 -6.14
CA ASN A 258 -14.35 -3.80 -4.95
C ASN A 258 -15.25 -3.47 -3.74
N ALA A 259 -15.59 -2.21 -3.53
CA ALA A 259 -16.51 -1.84 -2.46
C ALA A 259 -17.89 -2.51 -2.61
N LEU A 260 -18.45 -2.52 -3.82
CA LEU A 260 -19.71 -3.20 -4.11
C LEU A 260 -19.63 -4.72 -3.89
N HIS A 261 -18.46 -5.30 -4.17
CA HIS A 261 -18.22 -6.73 -3.93
C HIS A 261 -18.26 -7.05 -2.42
N TRP A 262 -17.66 -6.23 -1.59
CA TRP A 262 -17.73 -6.37 -0.14
C TRP A 262 -19.16 -6.19 0.40
N ILE A 263 -19.93 -5.23 -0.13
CA ILE A 263 -21.35 -5.04 0.22
C ILE A 263 -22.16 -6.28 -0.13
N ARG A 264 -21.94 -6.87 -1.31
CA ARG A 264 -22.60 -8.10 -1.73
C ARG A 264 -22.37 -9.27 -0.79
N HIS A 265 -21.23 -9.28 -0.10
CA HIS A 265 -20.88 -10.31 0.89
C HIS A 265 -21.30 -9.95 2.31
N GLY A 266 -22.03 -8.84 2.51
CA GLY A 266 -22.67 -8.51 3.79
C GLY A 266 -22.05 -7.33 4.55
N LEU A 267 -21.05 -6.63 3.98
CA LEU A 267 -20.57 -5.38 4.59
C LEU A 267 -21.65 -4.29 4.47
N SER A 268 -21.90 -3.54 5.53
CA SER A 268 -22.84 -2.41 5.47
C SER A 268 -22.38 -1.34 4.48
N VAL A 269 -23.33 -0.65 3.85
CA VAL A 269 -23.02 0.38 2.83
C VAL A 269 -22.22 1.51 3.46
N GLU A 270 -22.59 1.95 4.65
CA GLU A 270 -21.93 3.01 5.40
C GLU A 270 -20.47 2.63 5.69
N ARG A 271 -20.25 1.38 6.10
CA ARG A 271 -18.90 0.89 6.38
C ARG A 271 -18.08 0.76 5.11
N ALA A 272 -18.65 0.22 4.04
CA ALA A 272 -17.97 0.12 2.74
C ALA A 272 -17.54 1.50 2.23
N LEU A 273 -18.41 2.51 2.32
CA LEU A 273 -18.07 3.90 1.97
C LEU A 273 -16.93 4.44 2.83
N SER A 274 -16.98 4.22 4.15
CA SER A 274 -15.88 4.65 5.02
C SER A 274 -14.56 3.97 4.65
N CYS A 275 -14.59 2.69 4.24
CA CYS A 275 -13.41 1.91 3.84
C CYS A 275 -12.77 2.37 2.51
N ILE A 276 -13.44 3.23 1.73
CA ILE A 276 -12.87 3.85 0.51
C ILE A 276 -12.75 5.38 0.63
N THR A 277 -13.03 5.97 1.80
CA THR A 277 -12.98 7.42 2.04
C THR A 277 -12.15 7.76 3.28
N SER A 278 -12.77 7.75 4.47
CA SER A 278 -12.13 8.19 5.72
C SER A 278 -11.07 7.21 6.24
N VAL A 279 -11.31 5.92 6.16
CA VAL A 279 -10.36 4.91 6.64
C VAL A 279 -9.01 4.96 5.89
N PRO A 280 -8.95 4.93 4.54
CA PRO A 280 -7.68 5.09 3.84
C PRO A 280 -7.02 6.44 4.09
N ALA A 281 -7.78 7.52 4.28
CA ALA A 281 -7.23 8.84 4.63
C ALA A 281 -6.56 8.81 6.01
N GLU A 282 -7.14 8.13 6.99
CA GLU A 282 -6.58 7.93 8.33
C GLU A 282 -5.31 7.08 8.28
N ILE A 283 -5.35 5.94 7.57
CA ILE A 283 -4.19 5.05 7.40
C ILE A 283 -3.00 5.81 6.82
N LEU A 284 -3.24 6.66 5.83
CA LEU A 284 -2.22 7.46 5.15
C LEU A 284 -1.89 8.77 5.90
N GLY A 285 -2.61 9.09 6.99
CA GLY A 285 -2.35 10.25 7.83
C GLY A 285 -2.69 11.58 7.16
N VAL A 286 -3.79 11.64 6.40
CA VAL A 286 -4.28 12.83 5.66
C VAL A 286 -5.76 13.10 5.89
N SER A 287 -6.32 12.57 6.97
CA SER A 287 -7.74 12.74 7.34
C SER A 287 -8.15 14.19 7.63
N ASP A 288 -7.17 15.07 7.86
CA ASP A 288 -7.34 16.52 7.98
C ASP A 288 -7.58 17.23 6.63
N ARG A 289 -7.35 16.54 5.50
CA ARG A 289 -7.42 17.11 4.16
C ARG A 289 -8.40 16.41 3.23
N VAL A 290 -8.62 15.13 3.41
CA VAL A 290 -9.42 14.27 2.52
C VAL A 290 -10.16 13.19 3.31
N GLY A 291 -11.14 12.54 2.66
CA GLY A 291 -11.85 11.38 3.23
C GLY A 291 -13.14 11.73 3.99
N SER A 292 -13.42 13.00 4.22
CA SER A 292 -14.67 13.48 4.84
C SER A 292 -15.19 14.73 4.14
N ILE A 293 -16.48 15.04 4.36
CA ILE A 293 -17.08 16.34 4.03
C ILE A 293 -17.11 17.12 5.35
N ALA A 294 -16.39 18.25 5.38
CA ALA A 294 -16.36 19.15 6.52
C ALA A 294 -17.40 20.25 6.35
#